data_a194cf9bef6a11d0b8f4a6960839ecdf
#
_entry.id   a194cf9bef6a11d0b8f4a6960839ecdf
#
_cell.length_a   1.000
_cell.length_b   1.000
_cell.length_c   1.000
_cell.angle_alpha   90.00
_cell.angle_beta   90.00
_cell.angle_gamma   90.00
#
_symmetry.space_group_name_H-M   'P 1'
#
loop_
_entity.id
_entity.type
_entity.pdbx_description
1 polymer ?
#
loop_
_entity_poly.entity_id
_entity_poly.type
_entity_poly.pdbx_seq_one_letter_code
_entity_poly.pdbx_strand_id
1 'polypeptide(L)'
;IVVRLVGSEMCIRDSFGAFVGFEDITLELLLGYLLGPVAWLLGIPWAEASTAGSLIGQKLILNEFVAYVAFSGVSESLSPIAQAVVIFALCGFANLSSIAILLGGLGAIAPSRRDDISRLGVRALIAATLANLMSAALAGFFLSLPGAAG
;
A
#
# COMPACT_ATOMS: atom_id res chain seq x y z
N ILE A 1 -12.16 19.09 -4.84
CA ILE A 1 -11.60 17.79 -5.25
C ILE A 1 -11.33 16.92 -4.01
N VAL A 2 -10.62 17.44 -2.99
CA VAL A 2 -10.33 16.72 -1.73
C VAL A 2 -11.61 16.27 -1.01
N VAL A 3 -12.62 17.12 -0.90
CA VAL A 3 -13.92 16.81 -0.25
C VAL A 3 -14.69 15.70 -0.97
N ARG A 4 -14.54 15.56 -2.29
CA ARG A 4 -15.17 14.47 -3.05
C ARG A 4 -14.43 13.14 -2.89
N LEU A 5 -13.12 13.15 -2.71
CA LEU A 5 -12.31 11.95 -2.40
C LEU A 5 -12.65 11.40 -1.00
N VAL A 6 -12.72 12.27 0.01
CA VAL A 6 -13.14 11.90 1.37
C VAL A 6 -14.58 11.34 1.39
N GLY A 7 -15.49 11.89 0.57
CA GLY A 7 -16.86 11.38 0.46
C GLY A 7 -16.94 9.98 -0.18
N SER A 8 -16.08 9.66 -1.16
CA SER A 8 -16.05 8.33 -1.77
C SER A 8 -15.44 7.28 -0.84
N GLU A 9 -14.47 7.64 -0.02
CA GLU A 9 -13.89 6.76 1.01
C GLU A 9 -14.90 6.43 2.11
N MET A 10 -15.70 7.41 2.55
CA MET A 10 -16.81 7.16 3.47
C MET A 10 -17.84 6.21 2.88
N CYS A 11 -18.23 6.38 1.61
CA CYS A 11 -19.18 5.46 0.95
C CYS A 11 -18.64 4.04 0.81
N ILE A 12 -17.35 3.86 0.52
CA ILE A 12 -16.72 2.52 0.44
C ILE A 12 -16.67 1.89 1.84
N ARG A 13 -16.35 2.68 2.85
CA ARG A 13 -16.31 2.25 4.26
C ARG A 13 -17.68 1.77 4.74
N ASP A 14 -18.72 2.57 4.50
CA ASP A 14 -20.08 2.27 4.91
C ASP A 14 -20.69 1.08 4.15
N SER A 15 -20.38 0.96 2.84
CA SER A 15 -20.86 -0.16 2.01
C SER A 15 -20.19 -1.48 2.38
N PHE A 16 -18.92 -1.49 2.77
CA PHE A 16 -18.22 -2.72 3.14
C PHE A 16 -18.61 -3.18 4.55
N GLY A 17 -18.76 -2.27 5.50
CA GLY A 17 -19.28 -2.56 6.84
C GLY A 17 -20.71 -3.15 6.81
N ALA A 18 -21.58 -2.56 5.98
CA ALA A 18 -22.94 -3.05 5.77
C ALA A 18 -23.01 -4.44 5.10
N PHE A 19 -22.05 -4.77 4.22
CA PHE A 19 -22.00 -6.08 3.54
C PHE A 19 -21.52 -7.20 4.47
N VAL A 20 -20.63 -6.91 5.41
CA VAL A 20 -20.05 -7.91 6.34
C VAL A 20 -20.82 -7.99 7.67
N GLY A 21 -21.75 -7.07 7.92
CA GLY A 21 -22.60 -7.09 9.12
C GLY A 21 -21.90 -6.66 10.42
N PHE A 22 -20.75 -6.03 10.33
CA PHE A 22 -20.00 -5.48 11.46
C PHE A 22 -19.78 -3.98 11.23
N GLU A 23 -20.42 -3.14 12.02
CA GLU A 23 -20.39 -1.67 11.88
C GLU A 23 -19.00 -1.04 12.13
N ASP A 24 -18.06 -1.78 12.74
CA ASP A 24 -16.75 -1.28 13.13
C ASP A 24 -15.58 -1.77 12.26
N ILE A 25 -15.81 -2.60 11.23
CA ILE A 25 -14.74 -3.08 10.36
C ILE A 25 -14.50 -2.11 9.21
N THR A 26 -13.44 -1.33 9.34
CA THR A 26 -12.95 -0.48 8.24
C THR A 26 -12.04 -1.29 7.31
N LEU A 27 -11.99 -0.91 6.02
CA LEU A 27 -11.05 -1.49 5.05
C LEU A 27 -9.60 -1.39 5.57
N GLU A 28 -9.27 -0.28 6.22
CA GLU A 28 -7.96 -0.03 6.83
C GLU A 28 -7.61 -1.05 7.91
N LEU A 29 -8.57 -1.38 8.77
CA LEU A 29 -8.39 -2.37 9.83
C LEU A 29 -8.16 -3.77 9.24
N LEU A 30 -8.92 -4.13 8.22
CA LEU A 30 -8.82 -5.42 7.54
C LEU A 30 -7.47 -5.56 6.82
N LEU A 31 -7.03 -4.50 6.13
CA LEU A 31 -5.72 -4.43 5.50
C LEU A 31 -4.58 -4.45 6.53
N GLY A 32 -4.77 -3.77 7.66
CA GLY A 32 -3.83 -3.78 8.78
C GLY A 32 -3.59 -5.18 9.33
N TYR A 33 -4.66 -5.95 9.54
CA TYR A 33 -4.54 -7.34 9.99
C TYR A 33 -3.92 -8.26 8.94
N LEU A 34 -4.32 -8.09 7.66
CA LEU A 34 -3.83 -8.95 6.57
C LEU A 34 -2.35 -8.69 6.26
N LEU A 35 -1.93 -7.44 6.25
CA LEU A 35 -0.57 -7.03 5.88
C LEU A 35 0.32 -6.66 7.07
N GLY A 36 -0.22 -6.66 8.30
CA GLY A 36 0.56 -6.51 9.52
C GLY A 36 1.72 -7.49 9.63
N PRO A 37 1.51 -8.80 9.39
CA PRO A 37 2.61 -9.77 9.36
C PRO A 37 3.68 -9.44 8.32
N VAL A 38 3.28 -8.90 7.16
CA VAL A 38 4.24 -8.45 6.13
C VAL A 38 5.03 -7.26 6.63
N ALA A 39 4.37 -6.26 7.23
CA ALA A 39 5.04 -5.10 7.82
C ALA A 39 6.04 -5.51 8.92
N TRP A 40 5.67 -6.48 9.75
CA TRP A 40 6.58 -7.04 10.75
C TRP A 40 7.81 -7.73 10.12
N LEU A 41 7.62 -8.49 9.05
CA LEU A 41 8.73 -9.11 8.31
C LEU A 41 9.68 -8.09 7.67
N LEU A 42 9.21 -6.87 7.40
CA LEU A 42 10.03 -5.75 6.93
C LEU A 42 10.87 -5.10 8.05
N GLY A 43 10.72 -5.56 9.29
CA GLY A 43 11.45 -5.05 10.46
C GLY A 43 10.71 -4.00 11.28
N ILE A 44 9.42 -3.79 11.03
CA ILE A 44 8.59 -2.88 11.83
C ILE A 44 8.18 -3.58 13.14
N PRO A 45 8.26 -2.90 14.31
CA PRO A 45 7.78 -3.45 15.59
C PRO A 45 6.32 -3.92 15.49
N TRP A 46 6.00 -5.05 16.13
CA TRP A 46 4.65 -5.62 16.07
C TRP A 46 3.55 -4.66 16.51
N ALA A 47 3.84 -3.80 17.49
CA ALA A 47 2.90 -2.79 17.97
C ALA A 47 2.48 -1.78 16.88
N GLU A 48 3.33 -1.53 15.89
CA GLU A 48 3.13 -0.59 14.79
C GLU A 48 2.78 -1.29 13.48
N ALA A 49 2.92 -2.63 13.44
CA ALA A 49 2.78 -3.43 12.22
C ALA A 49 1.39 -3.34 11.59
N SER A 50 0.33 -3.24 12.39
CA SER A 50 -1.04 -3.08 11.89
C SER A 50 -1.23 -1.75 11.17
N THR A 51 -0.74 -0.64 11.73
CA THR A 51 -0.79 0.68 11.10
C THR A 51 0.00 0.71 9.80
N ALA A 52 1.23 0.19 9.82
CA ALA A 52 2.07 0.11 8.63
C ALA A 52 1.47 -0.82 7.56
N GLY A 53 0.90 -1.96 7.97
CA GLY A 53 0.20 -2.89 7.09
C GLY A 53 -1.01 -2.25 6.41
N SER A 54 -1.78 -1.46 7.15
CA SER A 54 -2.90 -0.69 6.60
C SER A 54 -2.44 0.28 5.49
N LEU A 55 -1.37 1.03 5.72
CA LEU A 55 -0.82 1.96 4.74
C LEU A 55 -0.32 1.23 3.47
N ILE A 56 0.39 0.11 3.63
CA ILE A 56 0.83 -0.73 2.51
C ILE A 56 -0.37 -1.27 1.74
N GLY A 57 -1.43 -1.67 2.44
CA GLY A 57 -2.66 -2.14 1.84
C GLY A 57 -3.41 -1.08 1.05
N GLN A 58 -3.55 0.11 1.62
CA GLN A 58 -4.14 1.26 0.93
C GLN A 58 -3.38 1.58 -0.38
N LYS A 59 -2.05 1.56 -0.33
CA LYS A 59 -1.22 1.75 -1.52
C LYS A 59 -1.49 0.69 -2.59
N LEU A 60 -1.62 -0.57 -2.21
CA LEU A 60 -1.84 -1.68 -3.16
C LEU A 60 -3.22 -1.62 -3.81
N ILE A 61 -4.26 -1.28 -3.06
CA ILE A 61 -5.65 -1.26 -3.54
C ILE A 61 -5.98 0.06 -4.22
N LEU A 62 -5.65 1.17 -3.59
CA LEU A 62 -5.96 2.52 -4.10
C LEU A 62 -4.79 3.05 -4.93
N ASN A 63 -3.90 3.78 -4.28
CA ASN A 63 -2.66 4.30 -4.86
C ASN A 63 -1.74 4.81 -3.75
N GLU A 64 -0.50 5.12 -4.11
CA GLU A 64 0.52 5.65 -3.22
C GLU A 64 0.18 7.04 -2.67
N PHE A 65 -0.51 7.87 -3.45
CA PHE A 65 -0.87 9.23 -3.02
C PHE A 65 -1.79 9.20 -1.79
N VAL A 66 -2.85 8.38 -1.85
CA VAL A 66 -3.78 8.21 -0.72
C VAL A 66 -3.06 7.67 0.49
N ALA A 67 -2.19 6.68 0.29
CA ALA A 67 -1.41 6.08 1.38
C ALA A 67 -0.43 7.10 2.02
N TYR A 68 0.19 8.00 1.25
CA TYR A 68 1.04 9.06 1.80
C TYR A 68 0.25 10.11 2.57
N VAL A 69 -0.95 10.47 2.11
CA VAL A 69 -1.83 11.38 2.86
C VAL A 69 -2.23 10.74 4.19
N ALA A 70 -2.61 9.46 4.19
CA ALA A 70 -2.90 8.72 5.42
C ALA A 70 -1.67 8.61 6.34
N PHE A 71 -0.49 8.33 5.76
CA PHE A 71 0.78 8.27 6.50
C PHE A 71 1.09 9.60 7.18
N SER A 72 0.86 10.74 6.54
CA SER A 72 1.12 12.05 7.15
C SER A 72 0.32 12.29 8.43
N GLY A 73 -0.88 11.70 8.53
CA GLY A 73 -1.73 11.78 9.72
C GLY A 73 -1.29 10.89 10.89
N VAL A 74 -0.49 9.84 10.63
CA VAL A 74 -0.08 8.86 11.65
C VAL A 74 1.43 8.79 11.84
N SER A 75 2.21 9.53 11.07
CA SER A 75 3.68 9.47 11.07
C SER A 75 4.29 9.70 12.44
N GLU A 76 3.76 10.65 13.23
CA GLU A 76 4.24 10.97 14.56
C GLU A 76 4.06 9.83 15.59
N SER A 77 3.14 8.89 15.31
CA SER A 77 2.90 7.72 16.16
C SER A 77 3.81 6.53 15.84
N LEU A 78 4.57 6.61 14.76
CA LEU A 78 5.47 5.56 14.30
C LEU A 78 6.91 5.84 14.71
N SER A 79 7.65 4.79 15.05
CA SER A 79 9.08 4.88 15.30
C SER A 79 9.85 5.35 14.05
N PRO A 80 11.04 5.97 14.18
CA PRO A 80 11.82 6.45 13.02
C PRO A 80 12.13 5.34 12.01
N ILE A 81 12.38 4.12 12.49
CA ILE A 81 12.61 2.96 11.62
C ILE A 81 11.33 2.60 10.86
N ALA A 82 10.19 2.53 11.55
CA ALA A 82 8.91 2.23 10.92
C ALA A 82 8.51 3.31 9.90
N GLN A 83 8.73 4.60 10.20
CA GLN A 83 8.51 5.68 9.25
C GLN A 83 9.33 5.47 7.97
N ALA A 84 10.63 5.21 8.10
CA ALA A 84 11.50 4.99 6.96
C ALA A 84 11.06 3.76 6.14
N VAL A 85 10.80 2.62 6.78
CA VAL A 85 10.34 1.41 6.10
C VAL A 85 9.03 1.66 5.35
N VAL A 86 8.08 2.34 5.98
CA VAL A 86 6.80 2.70 5.34
C VAL A 86 7.01 3.63 4.15
N ILE A 87 7.85 4.68 4.28
CA ILE A 87 8.15 5.59 3.17
C ILE A 87 8.70 4.81 1.98
N PHE A 88 9.66 3.91 2.18
CA PHE A 88 10.20 3.08 1.11
C PHE A 88 9.16 2.09 0.56
N ALA A 89 8.32 1.52 1.41
CA ALA A 89 7.25 0.63 0.97
C ALA A 89 6.18 1.35 0.13
N LEU A 90 5.91 2.62 0.39
CA LEU A 90 4.96 3.42 -0.37
C LEU A 90 5.53 3.98 -1.69
N CYS A 91 6.84 4.09 -1.83
CA CYS A 91 7.52 4.76 -2.95
C CYS A 91 7.23 4.15 -4.34
N GLY A 92 6.80 2.89 -4.43
CA GLY A 92 6.60 2.21 -5.70
C GLY A 92 5.20 2.41 -6.28
N PHE A 93 5.13 2.65 -7.59
CA PHE A 93 3.89 2.85 -8.35
C PHE A 93 3.19 1.51 -8.68
N ALA A 94 3.20 0.55 -7.76
CA ALA A 94 2.59 -0.77 -7.95
C ALA A 94 1.28 -0.85 -7.17
N ASN A 95 0.16 -0.69 -7.87
CA ASN A 95 -1.21 -0.76 -7.33
C ASN A 95 -2.17 -1.34 -8.37
N LEU A 96 -3.39 -1.70 -7.96
CA LEU A 96 -4.39 -2.24 -8.87
C LEU A 96 -4.80 -1.25 -9.97
N SER A 97 -4.81 0.04 -9.67
CA SER A 97 -5.14 1.08 -10.65
C SER A 97 -4.13 1.14 -11.80
N SER A 98 -2.83 0.85 -11.52
CA SER A 98 -1.79 0.86 -12.56
C SER A 98 -2.00 -0.20 -13.63
N ILE A 99 -2.64 -1.34 -13.32
CA ILE A 99 -3.02 -2.33 -14.34
C ILE A 99 -4.03 -1.74 -15.32
N ALA A 100 -5.03 -1.02 -14.81
CA ALA A 100 -6.04 -0.37 -15.66
C ALA A 100 -5.42 0.72 -16.54
N ILE A 101 -4.48 1.51 -16.00
CA ILE A 101 -3.74 2.54 -16.75
C ILE A 101 -2.91 1.88 -17.86
N LEU A 102 -2.20 0.78 -17.57
CA LEU A 102 -1.42 0.05 -18.57
C LEU A 102 -2.31 -0.56 -19.67
N LEU A 103 -3.45 -1.14 -19.29
CA LEU A 103 -4.42 -1.68 -20.26
C LEU A 103 -4.99 -0.59 -21.17
N GLY A 104 -5.26 0.61 -20.61
CA GLY A 104 -5.72 1.75 -21.40
C GLY A 104 -4.64 2.27 -22.35
N GLY A 105 -3.45 2.55 -21.83
CA GLY A 105 -2.34 3.12 -22.59
C GLY A 105 -1.73 2.16 -23.60
N LEU A 106 -1.20 1.03 -23.14
CA LEU A 106 -0.58 0.04 -24.01
C LEU A 106 -1.59 -0.66 -24.92
N GLY A 107 -2.83 -0.87 -24.45
CA GLY A 107 -3.91 -1.44 -25.25
C GLY A 107 -4.37 -0.54 -26.40
N ALA A 108 -4.14 0.78 -26.32
CA ALA A 108 -4.38 1.71 -27.42
C ALA A 108 -3.23 1.65 -28.45
N ILE A 109 -1.98 1.47 -28.00
CA ILE A 109 -0.79 1.39 -28.86
C ILE A 109 -0.71 0.02 -29.58
N ALA A 110 -1.05 -1.06 -28.86
CA ALA A 110 -0.97 -2.42 -29.36
C ALA A 110 -2.28 -3.20 -29.10
N PRO A 111 -3.36 -2.92 -29.85
CA PRO A 111 -4.68 -3.51 -29.60
C PRO A 111 -4.69 -5.05 -29.67
N SER A 112 -3.86 -5.64 -30.55
CA SER A 112 -3.73 -7.08 -30.71
C SER A 112 -3.04 -7.80 -29.54
N ARG A 113 -2.45 -7.06 -28.59
CA ARG A 113 -1.72 -7.60 -27.44
C ARG A 113 -2.43 -7.35 -26.10
N ARG A 114 -3.69 -6.90 -26.13
CA ARG A 114 -4.44 -6.57 -24.89
C ARG A 114 -4.56 -7.75 -23.94
N ASP A 115 -4.77 -8.96 -24.45
CA ASP A 115 -4.88 -10.16 -23.64
C ASP A 115 -3.55 -10.50 -22.94
N ASP A 116 -2.43 -10.32 -23.64
CA ASP A 116 -1.10 -10.50 -23.05
C ASP A 116 -0.84 -9.46 -21.95
N ILE A 117 -1.18 -8.19 -22.20
CA ILE A 117 -1.01 -7.10 -21.23
C ILE A 117 -1.85 -7.38 -19.98
N SER A 118 -3.10 -7.82 -20.13
CA SER A 118 -3.97 -8.17 -19.02
C SER A 118 -3.40 -9.31 -18.18
N ARG A 119 -2.98 -10.39 -18.83
CA ARG A 119 -2.43 -11.57 -18.16
C ARG A 119 -1.10 -11.30 -17.46
N LEU A 120 -0.23 -10.50 -18.06
CA LEU A 120 1.07 -10.13 -17.50
C LEU A 120 0.95 -9.03 -16.44
N GLY A 121 -0.07 -8.18 -16.52
CA GLY A 121 -0.27 -7.06 -15.59
C GLY A 121 -0.32 -7.49 -14.13
N VAL A 122 -1.06 -8.54 -13.80
CA VAL A 122 -1.12 -9.06 -12.42
C VAL A 122 0.24 -9.60 -11.95
N ARG A 123 0.96 -10.32 -12.82
CA ARG A 123 2.30 -10.84 -12.50
C ARG A 123 3.30 -9.71 -12.31
N ALA A 124 3.23 -8.69 -13.15
CA ALA A 124 4.05 -7.49 -13.04
C ALA A 124 3.75 -6.71 -11.75
N LEU A 125 2.48 -6.60 -11.36
CA LEU A 125 2.09 -5.99 -10.09
C LEU A 125 2.69 -6.73 -8.89
N ILE A 126 2.60 -8.05 -8.86
CA ILE A 126 3.18 -8.87 -7.79
C ILE A 126 4.69 -8.68 -7.74
N ALA A 127 5.37 -8.80 -8.88
CA ALA A 127 6.82 -8.64 -8.96
C ALA A 127 7.27 -7.24 -8.51
N ALA A 128 6.60 -6.19 -8.97
CA ALA A 128 6.89 -4.81 -8.59
C ALA A 128 6.63 -4.55 -7.10
N THR A 129 5.56 -5.13 -6.54
CA THR A 129 5.27 -5.06 -5.11
C THR A 129 6.37 -5.72 -4.29
N LEU A 130 6.79 -6.94 -4.65
CA LEU A 130 7.88 -7.65 -3.96
C LEU A 130 9.20 -6.88 -4.04
N ALA A 131 9.55 -6.33 -5.21
CA ALA A 131 10.75 -5.52 -5.37
C ALA A 131 10.72 -4.27 -4.48
N ASN A 132 9.55 -3.63 -4.36
CA ASN A 132 9.37 -2.47 -3.51
C ASN A 132 9.48 -2.82 -2.01
N LEU A 133 8.85 -3.92 -1.57
CA LEU A 133 8.96 -4.40 -0.20
C LEU A 133 10.41 -4.82 0.14
N MET A 134 11.15 -5.38 -0.81
CA MET A 134 12.56 -5.67 -0.63
C MET A 134 13.38 -4.40 -0.40
N SER A 135 13.12 -3.33 -1.14
CA SER A 135 13.76 -2.02 -0.92
C SER A 135 13.45 -1.47 0.47
N ALA A 136 12.20 -1.60 0.92
CA ALA A 136 11.78 -1.19 2.26
C ALA A 136 12.48 -2.03 3.36
N ALA A 137 12.59 -3.34 3.18
CA ALA A 137 13.31 -4.23 4.10
C ALA A 137 14.81 -3.86 4.21
N LEU A 138 15.45 -3.55 3.07
CA LEU A 138 16.84 -3.11 3.05
C LEU A 138 17.01 -1.77 3.78
N ALA A 139 16.10 -0.80 3.57
CA ALA A 139 16.13 0.46 4.29
C ALA A 139 16.01 0.25 5.81
N GLY A 140 15.08 -0.58 6.26
CA GLY A 140 14.92 -0.95 7.67
C GLY A 140 16.17 -1.64 8.23
N PHE A 141 16.74 -2.57 7.48
CA PHE A 141 17.96 -3.25 7.87
C PHE A 141 19.15 -2.30 8.06
N PHE A 142 19.40 -1.42 7.09
CA PHE A 142 20.50 -0.48 7.20
C PHE A 142 20.33 0.52 8.34
N LEU A 143 19.11 0.98 8.59
CA LEU A 143 18.81 1.88 9.70
C LEU A 143 18.88 1.21 11.08
N SER A 144 18.75 -0.12 11.14
CA SER A 144 18.90 -0.86 12.38
C SER A 144 20.36 -1.13 12.78
N LEU A 145 21.32 -0.85 11.88
CA LEU A 145 22.73 -1.06 12.17
C LEU A 145 23.27 -0.02 13.16
N PRO A 146 24.11 -0.44 14.14
CA PRO A 146 24.74 0.48 15.07
C PRO A 146 25.58 1.52 14.33
N GLY A 147 25.27 2.81 14.47
CA GLY A 147 25.97 3.91 13.81
C GLY A 147 25.29 4.48 12.56
N ALA A 148 24.16 3.94 12.13
CA ALA A 148 23.43 4.50 10.97
C ALA A 148 22.49 5.68 11.35
N ALA A 149 22.26 5.91 12.64
CA ALA A 149 21.43 6.98 13.19
C ALA A 149 22.31 8.01 13.94
N GLY A 150 23.39 8.48 13.31
CA GLY A 150 24.26 9.54 13.82
C GLY A 150 23.96 10.88 13.17
#